data_2f576456dd4b4e9a97efb3b3a841fc3c
#
_entry.id   2f576456dd4b4e9a97efb3b3a841fc3c
#
_cell.length_a   1.000
_cell.length_b   1.000
_cell.length_c   1.000
_cell.angle_alpha   90.00
_cell.angle_beta   90.00
_cell.angle_gamma   90.00
#
_symmetry.space_group_name_H-M   'P 1'
#
loop_
_entity.id
_entity.type
_entity.pdbx_description
1 polymer ?
#
loop_
_entity_poly.entity_id
_entity_poly.type
_entity_poly.pdbx_seq_one_letter_code
_entity_poly.pdbx_strand_id
1 'polypeptide(L)'
;MERSFRSILILLAGLALLGAAAAANAIFVNAAAAAAALGIAGLGLIAWSAHALRAELWGLVRQRRGEILLYTIGMVGVLVALAYFSLRFPARIDLSEAKLFSLSPATVHMLKRLEKPVHIVFFHDRMMRETVELYEQMAATSDKVTVEFYDPMVNPAQARMRGVEFPGTAIMESEGRRMVVNGPTETDIANGILRISQGVQQTVCFLDGHGEPDPFSLESHDHTEGNAGHSHGLGAKLVMHERHGMAKARHGLEAMNFVVEKITLLQGGKDLSHCAVLVVAGPKAALLPMEVKAVDKYLADGGNALFMLDPFVRTGLEPVLMEFGIVLDDDIVLDEASHFWADISAPAVTDYNRHEITRDLPLTFYPGARSLSPTPERVPGTSVRPVVNSSKRSYAGTDRERANYDPKTSRGGPLTLMVTANRKPEFVESTEAVVRRLREGEAAAGAAAGKQAADKAKNSSRIAVIGDSDFATNSFFHILGNGTLFVNTVSFLAAKENLIGIQPRTYDRPQVNLTNTQMKGTFFLSIILIPALMAIIGIAVWWRQR
;
A
#
# COMPACT_ATOMS: atom_id res chain seq x y z
N MET A 1 -39.58 53.50 -4.72
CA MET A 1 -38.33 52.98 -4.16
C MET A 1 -38.52 52.11 -2.92
N GLU A 2 -39.30 52.49 -1.93
CA GLU A 2 -39.46 51.66 -0.71
C GLU A 2 -40.16 50.31 -0.94
N ARG A 3 -41.16 50.24 -1.85
CA ARG A 3 -41.87 48.99 -2.16
C ARG A 3 -40.96 47.98 -2.91
N SER A 4 -40.17 48.44 -3.87
CA SER A 4 -39.26 47.59 -4.63
C SER A 4 -38.17 47.04 -3.74
N PHE A 5 -37.64 47.84 -2.80
CA PHE A 5 -36.61 47.40 -1.86
C PHE A 5 -37.15 46.32 -0.91
N ARG A 6 -38.35 46.46 -0.37
CA ARG A 6 -39.02 45.42 0.46
C ARG A 6 -39.23 44.13 -0.32
N SER A 7 -39.63 44.20 -1.60
CA SER A 7 -39.82 43.01 -2.44
C SER A 7 -38.51 42.30 -2.75
N ILE A 8 -37.39 43.02 -2.93
CA ILE A 8 -36.06 42.43 -3.12
C ILE A 8 -35.60 41.74 -1.84
N LEU A 9 -35.82 42.32 -0.66
CA LEU A 9 -35.50 41.68 0.62
C LEU A 9 -36.27 40.36 0.83
N ILE A 10 -37.54 40.33 0.44
CA ILE A 10 -38.37 39.12 0.51
C ILE A 10 -37.90 38.07 -0.49
N LEU A 11 -37.42 38.45 -1.67
CA LEU A 11 -36.82 37.55 -2.64
C LEU A 11 -35.57 36.89 -2.05
N LEU A 12 -34.68 37.68 -1.45
CA LEU A 12 -33.47 37.18 -0.81
C LEU A 12 -33.79 36.25 0.37
N ALA A 13 -34.79 36.58 1.17
CA ALA A 13 -35.27 35.71 2.26
C ALA A 13 -35.81 34.37 1.72
N GLY A 14 -36.53 34.40 0.60
CA GLY A 14 -37.04 33.20 -0.08
C GLY A 14 -35.90 32.31 -0.60
N LEU A 15 -34.86 32.90 -1.20
CA LEU A 15 -33.66 32.18 -1.64
C LEU A 15 -32.89 31.59 -0.47
N ALA A 16 -32.76 32.32 0.64
CA ALA A 16 -32.12 31.83 1.86
C ALA A 16 -32.85 30.61 2.45
N LEU A 17 -34.20 30.64 2.46
CA LEU A 17 -35.00 29.50 2.90
C LEU A 17 -34.87 28.29 2.00
N LEU A 18 -34.74 28.46 0.68
CA LEU A 18 -34.45 27.36 -0.25
C LEU A 18 -33.07 26.76 0.00
N GLY A 19 -32.06 27.61 0.23
CA GLY A 19 -30.74 27.17 0.62
C GLY A 19 -30.73 26.37 1.93
N ALA A 20 -31.47 26.85 2.93
CA ALA A 20 -31.64 26.16 4.21
C ALA A 20 -32.40 24.83 4.07
N ALA A 21 -33.39 24.74 3.19
CA ALA A 21 -34.11 23.51 2.88
C ALA A 21 -33.19 22.47 2.25
N ALA A 22 -32.37 22.87 1.26
CA ALA A 22 -31.40 22.02 0.62
C ALA A 22 -30.33 21.53 1.61
N ALA A 23 -29.79 22.41 2.45
CA ALA A 23 -28.84 22.08 3.49
C ALA A 23 -29.42 21.12 4.55
N ALA A 24 -30.65 21.36 5.00
CA ALA A 24 -31.34 20.49 5.95
C ALA A 24 -31.52 19.07 5.41
N ASN A 25 -31.91 18.95 4.13
CA ASN A 25 -32.07 17.64 3.47
C ASN A 25 -30.73 16.91 3.24
N ALA A 26 -29.64 17.65 3.03
CA ALA A 26 -28.31 17.06 2.84
C ALA A 26 -27.63 16.62 4.14
N ILE A 27 -27.89 17.33 5.26
CA ILE A 27 -27.18 17.13 6.53
C ILE A 27 -27.94 16.18 7.47
N PHE A 28 -29.28 16.19 7.45
CA PHE A 28 -30.08 15.44 8.42
C PHE A 28 -30.90 14.34 7.75
N VAL A 29 -30.64 13.09 8.09
CA VAL A 29 -31.26 11.89 7.49
C VAL A 29 -32.79 11.85 7.66
N ASN A 30 -33.36 12.52 8.68
CA ASN A 30 -34.81 12.53 8.98
C ASN A 30 -35.48 13.91 8.82
N ALA A 31 -34.85 14.86 8.11
CA ALA A 31 -35.35 16.22 7.99
C ALA A 31 -36.23 16.49 6.74
N ALA A 32 -36.63 15.45 6.00
CA ALA A 32 -37.36 15.60 4.74
C ALA A 32 -38.63 16.46 4.87
N ALA A 33 -39.40 16.27 5.95
CA ALA A 33 -40.61 17.07 6.20
C ALA A 33 -40.29 18.56 6.51
N ALA A 34 -39.26 18.83 7.31
CA ALA A 34 -38.82 20.18 7.63
C ALA A 34 -38.18 20.86 6.40
N ALA A 35 -37.40 20.15 5.62
CA ALA A 35 -36.83 20.64 4.36
C ALA A 35 -37.94 20.98 3.34
N ALA A 36 -38.95 20.14 3.22
CA ALA A 36 -40.11 20.41 2.36
C ALA A 36 -40.88 21.66 2.81
N ALA A 37 -41.14 21.83 4.12
CA ALA A 37 -41.81 23.01 4.66
C ALA A 37 -41.03 24.30 4.39
N LEU A 38 -39.70 24.30 4.63
CA LEU A 38 -38.81 25.41 4.31
C LEU A 38 -38.75 25.71 2.81
N GLY A 39 -38.75 24.67 1.98
CA GLY A 39 -38.76 24.80 0.52
C GLY A 39 -40.04 25.43 0.01
N ILE A 40 -41.21 24.97 0.49
CA ILE A 40 -42.51 25.54 0.14
C ILE A 40 -42.61 27.01 0.59
N ALA A 41 -42.21 27.33 1.82
CA ALA A 41 -42.19 28.70 2.32
C ALA A 41 -41.26 29.60 1.47
N GLY A 42 -40.08 29.12 1.11
CA GLY A 42 -39.13 29.84 0.26
C GLY A 42 -39.69 30.11 -1.14
N LEU A 43 -40.29 29.10 -1.78
CA LEU A 43 -40.95 29.24 -3.08
C LEU A 43 -42.14 30.21 -3.01
N GLY A 44 -42.93 30.18 -1.92
CA GLY A 44 -44.04 31.12 -1.69
C GLY A 44 -43.57 32.56 -1.61
N LEU A 45 -42.46 32.83 -0.88
CA LEU A 45 -41.91 34.19 -0.79
C LEU A 45 -41.34 34.67 -2.13
N ILE A 46 -40.71 33.81 -2.89
CA ILE A 46 -40.19 34.12 -4.23
C ILE A 46 -41.34 34.43 -5.19
N ALA A 47 -42.38 33.59 -5.20
CA ALA A 47 -43.57 33.82 -6.03
C ALA A 47 -44.29 35.13 -5.69
N TRP A 48 -44.44 35.43 -4.41
CA TRP A 48 -45.03 36.69 -3.95
C TRP A 48 -44.20 37.91 -4.33
N SER A 49 -42.88 37.86 -4.15
CA SER A 49 -41.95 38.90 -4.57
C SER A 49 -41.97 39.12 -6.10
N ALA A 50 -41.96 38.04 -6.88
CA ALA A 50 -42.05 38.10 -8.33
C ALA A 50 -43.37 38.72 -8.78
N HIS A 51 -44.49 38.40 -8.09
CA HIS A 51 -45.78 39.03 -8.36
C HIS A 51 -45.80 40.52 -7.99
N ALA A 52 -45.21 40.92 -6.87
CA ALA A 52 -45.10 42.31 -6.45
C ALA A 52 -44.22 43.17 -7.39
N LEU A 53 -43.14 42.58 -7.95
CA LEU A 53 -42.20 43.24 -8.88
C LEU A 53 -42.64 43.15 -10.35
N ARG A 54 -43.75 42.45 -10.66
CA ARG A 54 -44.15 42.15 -12.06
C ARG A 54 -44.23 43.38 -12.96
N ALA A 55 -44.76 44.50 -12.44
CA ALA A 55 -44.95 45.72 -13.25
C ALA A 55 -43.60 46.38 -13.60
N GLU A 56 -42.64 46.40 -12.66
CA GLU A 56 -41.30 46.94 -12.86
C GLU A 56 -40.49 46.03 -13.77
N LEU A 57 -40.56 44.71 -13.56
CA LEU A 57 -39.92 43.72 -14.42
C LEU A 57 -40.44 43.77 -15.85
N TRP A 58 -41.79 43.91 -16.04
CA TRP A 58 -42.37 44.07 -17.36
C TRP A 58 -41.95 45.37 -18.03
N GLY A 59 -41.81 46.47 -17.30
CA GLY A 59 -41.28 47.72 -17.80
C GLY A 59 -39.85 47.58 -18.33
N LEU A 60 -38.97 46.96 -17.52
CA LEU A 60 -37.57 46.69 -17.89
C LEU A 60 -37.44 45.73 -19.10
N VAL A 61 -38.23 44.66 -19.10
CA VAL A 61 -38.25 43.71 -20.23
C VAL A 61 -38.77 44.39 -21.50
N ARG A 62 -39.75 45.27 -21.40
CA ARG A 62 -40.32 45.97 -22.56
C ARG A 62 -39.35 47.00 -23.16
N GLN A 63 -38.56 47.68 -22.33
CA GLN A 63 -37.59 48.68 -22.77
C GLN A 63 -36.33 48.08 -23.37
N ARG A 64 -35.87 46.92 -22.85
CA ARG A 64 -34.60 46.29 -23.26
C ARG A 64 -34.78 44.90 -23.85
N ARG A 65 -35.90 44.63 -24.51
CA ARG A 65 -36.22 43.29 -25.07
C ARG A 65 -35.08 42.68 -25.90
N GLY A 66 -34.46 43.47 -26.75
CA GLY A 66 -33.41 43.02 -27.67
C GLY A 66 -32.12 42.62 -26.89
N GLU A 67 -31.72 43.44 -25.93
CA GLU A 67 -30.53 43.16 -25.12
C GLU A 67 -30.74 41.92 -24.24
N ILE A 68 -31.89 41.82 -23.56
CA ILE A 68 -32.22 40.66 -22.70
C ILE A 68 -32.27 39.38 -23.53
N LEU A 69 -32.91 39.43 -24.71
CA LEU A 69 -32.97 38.26 -25.60
C LEU A 69 -31.57 37.83 -26.05
N LEU A 70 -30.73 38.79 -26.46
CA LEU A 70 -29.37 38.52 -26.89
C LEU A 70 -28.53 37.89 -25.76
N TYR A 71 -28.57 38.46 -24.55
CA TYR A 71 -27.84 37.89 -23.40
C TYR A 71 -28.39 36.53 -23.00
N THR A 72 -29.70 36.30 -23.05
CA THR A 72 -30.29 35.00 -22.73
C THR A 72 -29.87 33.94 -23.74
N ILE A 73 -29.93 34.24 -25.04
CA ILE A 73 -29.46 33.32 -26.10
C ILE A 73 -27.97 33.06 -25.95
N GLY A 74 -27.17 34.11 -25.70
CA GLY A 74 -25.74 33.96 -25.45
C GLY A 74 -25.43 33.05 -24.24
N MET A 75 -26.14 33.29 -23.12
CA MET A 75 -25.99 32.48 -21.92
C MET A 75 -26.39 31.01 -22.14
N VAL A 76 -27.52 30.77 -22.82
CA VAL A 76 -27.98 29.43 -23.18
C VAL A 76 -26.96 28.78 -24.11
N GLY A 77 -26.41 29.50 -25.08
CA GLY A 77 -25.37 29.02 -25.97
C GLY A 77 -24.10 28.59 -25.21
N VAL A 78 -23.66 29.42 -24.25
CA VAL A 78 -22.50 29.09 -23.40
C VAL A 78 -22.80 27.87 -22.54
N LEU A 79 -23.97 27.76 -21.93
CA LEU A 79 -24.35 26.61 -21.09
C LEU A 79 -24.40 25.31 -21.92
N VAL A 80 -24.97 25.36 -23.13
CA VAL A 80 -24.99 24.21 -24.05
C VAL A 80 -23.59 23.82 -24.47
N ALA A 81 -22.72 24.80 -24.79
CA ALA A 81 -21.33 24.54 -25.13
C ALA A 81 -20.58 23.91 -23.94
N LEU A 82 -20.72 24.44 -22.72
CA LEU A 82 -20.12 23.87 -21.52
C LEU A 82 -20.62 22.45 -21.24
N ALA A 83 -21.93 22.20 -21.40
CA ALA A 83 -22.50 20.87 -21.25
C ALA A 83 -21.95 19.90 -22.32
N TYR A 84 -21.87 20.34 -23.57
CA TYR A 84 -21.27 19.54 -24.65
C TYR A 84 -19.79 19.21 -24.37
N PHE A 85 -18.98 20.21 -24.00
CA PHE A 85 -17.57 19.99 -23.66
C PHE A 85 -17.43 19.07 -22.43
N SER A 86 -18.25 19.25 -21.41
CA SER A 86 -18.25 18.40 -20.22
C SER A 86 -18.58 16.94 -20.53
N LEU A 87 -19.51 16.69 -21.46
CA LEU A 87 -19.86 15.33 -21.88
C LEU A 87 -18.82 14.72 -22.84
N ARG A 88 -18.21 15.55 -23.69
CA ARG A 88 -17.27 15.06 -24.72
C ARG A 88 -15.85 14.88 -24.19
N PHE A 89 -15.45 15.66 -23.23
CA PHE A 89 -14.10 15.65 -22.61
C PHE A 89 -14.24 15.52 -21.09
N PRO A 90 -14.53 14.32 -20.57
CA PRO A 90 -14.67 14.11 -19.13
C PRO A 90 -13.27 14.18 -18.46
N ALA A 91 -12.79 15.39 -18.19
CA ALA A 91 -11.62 15.61 -17.36
C ALA A 91 -12.04 15.36 -15.89
N ARG A 92 -11.63 14.24 -15.34
CA ARG A 92 -11.82 13.93 -13.91
C ARG A 92 -10.59 14.40 -13.14
N ILE A 93 -10.77 15.33 -12.22
CA ILE A 93 -9.75 15.81 -11.31
C ILE A 93 -10.10 15.25 -9.94
N ASP A 94 -9.26 14.36 -9.43
CA ASP A 94 -9.41 13.85 -8.07
C ASP A 94 -8.88 14.90 -7.08
N LEU A 95 -9.80 15.54 -6.38
CA LEU A 95 -9.52 16.57 -5.37
C LEU A 95 -9.39 15.96 -3.96
N SER A 96 -9.53 14.65 -3.81
CA SER A 96 -9.35 13.99 -2.52
C SER A 96 -7.86 13.99 -2.13
N GLU A 97 -7.55 14.30 -0.86
CA GLU A 97 -6.19 14.29 -0.34
C GLU A 97 -5.53 12.92 -0.49
N ALA A 98 -6.29 11.85 -0.30
CA ALA A 98 -5.84 10.47 -0.45
C ALA A 98 -5.94 9.92 -1.90
N LYS A 99 -6.34 10.75 -2.89
CA LYS A 99 -6.56 10.33 -4.29
C LYS A 99 -7.41 9.06 -4.40
N LEU A 100 -8.54 9.04 -3.70
CA LEU A 100 -9.41 7.87 -3.55
C LEU A 100 -10.07 7.42 -4.86
N PHE A 101 -10.22 8.34 -5.82
CA PHE A 101 -10.88 8.12 -7.11
C PHE A 101 -9.90 8.00 -8.28
N SER A 102 -8.61 7.84 -8.01
CA SER A 102 -7.58 7.64 -9.03
C SER A 102 -6.76 6.39 -8.72
N LEU A 103 -6.24 5.72 -9.76
CA LEU A 103 -5.38 4.56 -9.59
C LEU A 103 -4.10 4.92 -8.82
N SER A 104 -3.57 3.97 -8.07
CA SER A 104 -2.30 4.13 -7.39
C SER A 104 -1.15 4.34 -8.40
N PRO A 105 -0.13 5.12 -8.06
CA PRO A 105 1.03 5.30 -8.93
C PRO A 105 1.68 3.96 -9.33
N ALA A 106 1.64 2.97 -8.45
CA ALA A 106 2.15 1.64 -8.69
C ALA A 106 1.34 0.89 -9.75
N THR A 107 0.00 0.92 -9.66
CA THR A 107 -0.90 0.33 -10.67
C THR A 107 -0.71 1.01 -12.03
N VAL A 108 -0.65 2.35 -12.07
CA VAL A 108 -0.39 3.10 -13.30
C VAL A 108 0.93 2.70 -13.95
N HIS A 109 1.98 2.59 -13.13
CA HIS A 109 3.30 2.20 -13.61
C HIS A 109 3.32 0.76 -14.14
N MET A 110 2.64 -0.16 -13.46
CA MET A 110 2.48 -1.56 -13.89
C MET A 110 1.73 -1.64 -15.23
N LEU A 111 0.59 -0.96 -15.34
CA LEU A 111 -0.24 -0.97 -16.55
C LEU A 111 0.49 -0.42 -17.78
N LYS A 112 1.30 0.65 -17.61
CA LYS A 112 2.12 1.22 -18.69
C LYS A 112 3.27 0.33 -19.16
N ARG A 113 3.74 -0.59 -18.29
CA ARG A 113 4.79 -1.57 -18.60
C ARG A 113 4.27 -2.92 -19.06
N LEU A 114 2.95 -3.05 -19.20
CA LEU A 114 2.35 -4.29 -19.63
C LEU A 114 2.80 -4.62 -21.06
N GLU A 115 3.44 -5.78 -21.23
CA GLU A 115 3.95 -6.22 -22.55
C GLU A 115 2.87 -6.94 -23.37
N LYS A 116 2.02 -7.71 -22.67
CA LYS A 116 1.02 -8.60 -23.29
C LYS A 116 -0.39 -8.03 -23.14
N PRO A 117 -1.25 -8.21 -24.15
CA PRO A 117 -2.63 -7.76 -24.06
C PRO A 117 -3.41 -8.62 -23.06
N VAL A 118 -4.26 -7.97 -22.30
CA VAL A 118 -5.17 -8.61 -21.34
C VAL A 118 -6.60 -8.19 -21.68
N HIS A 119 -7.44 -9.19 -21.96
CA HIS A 119 -8.86 -9.01 -22.16
C HIS A 119 -9.62 -9.39 -20.89
N ILE A 120 -10.49 -8.52 -20.42
CA ILE A 120 -11.22 -8.67 -19.17
C ILE A 120 -12.72 -8.65 -19.47
N VAL A 121 -13.45 -9.63 -18.96
CA VAL A 121 -14.91 -9.66 -19.00
C VAL A 121 -15.41 -9.60 -17.56
N PHE A 122 -15.97 -8.47 -17.17
CA PHE A 122 -16.46 -8.25 -15.81
C PHE A 122 -17.98 -8.37 -15.73
N PHE A 123 -18.44 -9.28 -14.89
CA PHE A 123 -19.85 -9.51 -14.60
C PHE A 123 -20.24 -8.73 -13.35
N HIS A 124 -21.05 -7.67 -13.52
CA HIS A 124 -21.42 -6.76 -12.45
C HIS A 124 -22.93 -6.62 -12.29
N ASP A 125 -23.36 -6.14 -11.14
CA ASP A 125 -24.70 -5.63 -10.91
C ASP A 125 -24.69 -4.08 -10.79
N ARG A 126 -25.86 -3.49 -10.57
CA ARG A 126 -26.02 -2.03 -10.46
C ARG A 126 -25.35 -1.43 -9.22
N MET A 127 -25.02 -2.24 -8.21
CA MET A 127 -24.41 -1.79 -6.97
C MET A 127 -22.89 -1.70 -7.05
N MET A 128 -22.26 -2.33 -8.06
CA MET A 128 -20.80 -2.42 -8.25
C MET A 128 -20.22 -1.29 -9.10
N ARG A 129 -20.82 -0.12 -9.07
CA ARG A 129 -20.40 1.02 -9.89
C ARG A 129 -18.94 1.43 -9.64
N GLU A 130 -18.49 1.43 -8.39
CA GLU A 130 -17.11 1.77 -8.04
C GLU A 130 -16.11 0.79 -8.66
N THR A 131 -16.42 -0.50 -8.66
CA THR A 131 -15.57 -1.54 -9.28
C THR A 131 -15.55 -1.41 -10.81
N VAL A 132 -16.69 -1.10 -11.44
CA VAL A 132 -16.77 -0.81 -12.89
C VAL A 132 -15.86 0.37 -13.22
N GLU A 133 -15.92 1.45 -12.46
CA GLU A 133 -15.08 2.64 -12.65
C GLU A 133 -13.58 2.31 -12.53
N LEU A 134 -13.17 1.39 -11.63
CA LEU A 134 -11.79 0.92 -11.53
C LEU A 134 -11.33 0.21 -12.81
N TYR A 135 -12.14 -0.70 -13.34
CA TYR A 135 -11.82 -1.38 -14.60
C TYR A 135 -11.72 -0.40 -15.78
N GLU A 136 -12.64 0.57 -15.86
CA GLU A 136 -12.60 1.62 -16.89
C GLU A 136 -11.31 2.46 -16.78
N GLN A 137 -10.90 2.84 -15.57
CA GLN A 137 -9.65 3.59 -15.33
C GLN A 137 -8.42 2.78 -15.75
N MET A 138 -8.41 1.47 -15.47
CA MET A 138 -7.30 0.60 -15.88
C MET A 138 -7.24 0.47 -17.40
N ALA A 139 -8.38 0.29 -18.07
CA ALA A 139 -8.44 0.26 -19.53
C ALA A 139 -8.04 1.60 -20.17
N ALA A 140 -8.42 2.72 -19.55
CA ALA A 140 -8.01 4.05 -20.03
C ALA A 140 -6.51 4.35 -19.81
N THR A 141 -5.86 3.65 -18.87
CA THR A 141 -4.44 3.86 -18.54
C THR A 141 -3.49 3.10 -19.46
N SER A 142 -3.93 1.98 -20.07
CA SER A 142 -3.12 1.13 -20.95
C SER A 142 -3.92 0.61 -22.13
N ASP A 143 -3.37 0.79 -23.33
CA ASP A 143 -3.90 0.23 -24.60
C ASP A 143 -3.85 -1.30 -24.67
N LYS A 144 -3.15 -1.93 -23.74
CA LYS A 144 -3.05 -3.39 -23.60
C LYS A 144 -4.17 -4.00 -22.78
N VAL A 145 -4.98 -3.19 -22.10
CA VAL A 145 -6.11 -3.68 -21.29
C VAL A 145 -7.42 -3.34 -21.98
N THR A 146 -8.22 -4.35 -22.27
CA THR A 146 -9.56 -4.21 -22.82
C THR A 146 -10.57 -4.80 -21.83
N VAL A 147 -11.68 -4.10 -21.61
CA VAL A 147 -12.70 -4.54 -20.64
C VAL A 147 -14.07 -4.55 -21.30
N GLU A 148 -14.80 -5.66 -21.09
CA GLU A 148 -16.21 -5.79 -21.42
C GLU A 148 -17.04 -5.95 -20.15
N PHE A 149 -18.22 -5.33 -20.12
CA PHE A 149 -19.12 -5.34 -18.98
C PHE A 149 -20.41 -6.06 -19.31
N TYR A 150 -20.81 -7.01 -18.47
CA TYR A 150 -22.08 -7.73 -18.60
C TYR A 150 -22.81 -7.79 -17.26
N ASP A 151 -24.11 -7.58 -17.31
CA ASP A 151 -24.99 -7.88 -16.19
C ASP A 151 -25.47 -9.34 -16.34
N PRO A 152 -25.14 -10.26 -15.42
CA PRO A 152 -25.51 -11.67 -15.52
C PRO A 152 -27.04 -11.91 -15.50
N MET A 153 -27.79 -10.98 -14.92
CA MET A 153 -29.26 -11.06 -14.94
C MET A 153 -29.86 -10.66 -16.31
N VAL A 154 -29.21 -9.72 -16.99
CA VAL A 154 -29.62 -9.26 -18.33
C VAL A 154 -29.04 -10.15 -19.43
N ASN A 155 -27.82 -10.67 -19.22
CA ASN A 155 -27.08 -11.48 -20.20
C ASN A 155 -26.77 -12.89 -19.66
N PRO A 156 -27.79 -13.71 -19.29
CA PRO A 156 -27.55 -15.01 -18.65
C PRO A 156 -26.86 -16.03 -19.56
N ALA A 157 -26.97 -15.87 -20.87
CA ALA A 157 -26.27 -16.73 -21.82
C ALA A 157 -24.75 -16.52 -21.74
N GLN A 158 -24.28 -15.26 -21.66
CA GLN A 158 -22.87 -14.93 -21.53
C GLN A 158 -22.29 -15.42 -20.21
N ALA A 159 -23.05 -15.28 -19.11
CA ALA A 159 -22.64 -15.75 -17.81
C ALA A 159 -22.45 -17.28 -17.80
N ARG A 160 -23.44 -18.02 -18.32
CA ARG A 160 -23.39 -19.48 -18.40
C ARG A 160 -22.26 -20.01 -19.29
N MET A 161 -22.06 -19.40 -20.45
CA MET A 161 -20.96 -19.79 -21.35
C MET A 161 -19.60 -19.65 -20.70
N ARG A 162 -19.46 -18.69 -19.80
CA ARG A 162 -18.20 -18.39 -19.09
C ARG A 162 -18.13 -19.00 -17.69
N GLY A 163 -19.16 -19.76 -17.25
CA GLY A 163 -19.20 -20.42 -15.94
C GLY A 163 -19.26 -19.42 -14.78
N VAL A 164 -19.93 -18.27 -14.97
CA VAL A 164 -20.11 -17.25 -13.94
C VAL A 164 -21.49 -17.43 -13.31
N GLU A 165 -21.51 -17.61 -11.98
CA GLU A 165 -22.73 -17.81 -11.21
C GLU A 165 -23.20 -16.53 -10.51
N PHE A 166 -22.25 -15.66 -10.12
CA PHE A 166 -22.52 -14.48 -9.29
C PHE A 166 -21.92 -13.20 -9.89
N PRO A 167 -22.57 -12.03 -9.71
CA PRO A 167 -21.97 -10.76 -10.03
C PRO A 167 -20.72 -10.50 -9.16
N GLY A 168 -19.80 -9.66 -9.65
CA GLY A 168 -18.51 -9.39 -9.01
C GLY A 168 -17.37 -10.29 -9.53
N THR A 169 -17.65 -11.14 -10.50
CA THR A 169 -16.65 -12.03 -11.10
C THR A 169 -16.07 -11.41 -12.36
N ALA A 170 -14.75 -11.32 -12.43
CA ALA A 170 -14.01 -10.94 -13.64
C ALA A 170 -13.31 -12.17 -14.23
N ILE A 171 -13.41 -12.31 -15.54
CA ILE A 171 -12.64 -13.28 -16.30
C ILE A 171 -11.58 -12.53 -17.06
N MET A 172 -10.33 -12.87 -16.82
CA MET A 172 -9.18 -12.28 -17.49
C MET A 172 -8.56 -13.30 -18.44
N GLU A 173 -8.30 -12.87 -19.66
CA GLU A 173 -7.72 -13.71 -20.72
C GLU A 173 -6.48 -13.01 -21.33
N SER A 174 -5.40 -13.78 -21.52
CA SER A 174 -4.17 -13.32 -22.17
C SER A 174 -3.45 -14.49 -22.81
N GLU A 175 -3.13 -14.41 -24.10
CA GLU A 175 -2.40 -15.45 -24.83
C GLU A 175 -2.96 -16.89 -24.65
N GLY A 176 -4.28 -17.05 -24.69
CA GLY A 176 -4.95 -18.35 -24.53
C GLY A 176 -5.05 -18.85 -23.07
N ARG A 177 -4.50 -18.11 -22.10
CA ARG A 177 -4.69 -18.40 -20.67
C ARG A 177 -5.92 -17.67 -20.16
N ARG A 178 -6.57 -18.29 -19.18
CA ARG A 178 -7.78 -17.77 -18.56
C ARG A 178 -7.67 -17.85 -17.04
N MET A 179 -8.10 -16.80 -16.36
CA MET A 179 -8.14 -16.73 -14.91
C MET A 179 -9.42 -16.03 -14.44
N VAL A 180 -9.93 -16.44 -13.27
CA VAL A 180 -11.08 -15.82 -12.62
C VAL A 180 -10.59 -14.99 -11.44
N VAL A 181 -11.11 -13.76 -11.33
CA VAL A 181 -10.82 -12.81 -10.22
C VAL A 181 -12.14 -12.38 -9.62
N ASN A 182 -12.29 -12.58 -8.32
CA ASN A 182 -13.52 -12.25 -7.57
C ASN A 182 -13.32 -11.06 -6.60
N GLY A 183 -12.15 -10.46 -6.54
CA GLY A 183 -11.86 -9.33 -5.67
C GLY A 183 -12.32 -8.00 -6.27
N PRO A 184 -12.99 -7.13 -5.48
CA PRO A 184 -13.50 -5.85 -5.97
C PRO A 184 -12.48 -4.70 -5.89
N THR A 185 -11.28 -4.92 -5.30
CA THR A 185 -10.32 -3.86 -5.03
C THR A 185 -9.37 -3.61 -6.20
N GLU A 186 -8.79 -2.41 -6.25
CA GLU A 186 -7.73 -2.06 -7.21
C GLU A 186 -6.59 -3.10 -7.20
N THR A 187 -6.20 -3.54 -6.01
CA THR A 187 -5.12 -4.52 -5.82
C THR A 187 -5.47 -5.88 -6.41
N ASP A 188 -6.69 -6.37 -6.19
CA ASP A 188 -7.13 -7.66 -6.73
C ASP A 188 -7.12 -7.65 -8.25
N ILE A 189 -7.63 -6.57 -8.85
CA ILE A 189 -7.69 -6.39 -10.30
C ILE A 189 -6.28 -6.27 -10.88
N ALA A 190 -5.43 -5.42 -10.30
CA ALA A 190 -4.06 -5.20 -10.78
C ALA A 190 -3.22 -6.48 -10.69
N ASN A 191 -3.33 -7.22 -9.58
CA ASN A 191 -2.67 -8.51 -9.42
C ASN A 191 -3.21 -9.56 -10.40
N GLY A 192 -4.51 -9.55 -10.68
CA GLY A 192 -5.12 -10.39 -11.69
C GLY A 192 -4.53 -10.14 -13.08
N ILE A 193 -4.45 -8.88 -13.50
CA ILE A 193 -3.85 -8.47 -14.78
C ILE A 193 -2.40 -8.92 -14.84
N LEU A 194 -1.64 -8.72 -13.77
CA LEU A 194 -0.25 -9.11 -13.69
C LEU A 194 -0.06 -10.62 -13.80
N ARG A 195 -0.85 -11.40 -13.04
CA ARG A 195 -0.82 -12.88 -13.06
C ARG A 195 -1.04 -13.43 -14.45
N ILE A 196 -2.06 -12.94 -15.14
CA ILE A 196 -2.42 -13.47 -16.46
C ILE A 196 -1.41 -13.05 -17.54
N SER A 197 -0.79 -11.89 -17.38
CA SER A 197 0.21 -11.38 -18.34
C SER A 197 1.59 -12.04 -18.18
N GLN A 198 1.97 -12.42 -16.95
CA GLN A 198 3.23 -13.08 -16.66
C GLN A 198 3.08 -14.61 -16.82
N GLY A 199 3.80 -15.19 -17.78
CA GLY A 199 3.66 -16.61 -18.12
C GLY A 199 4.19 -17.61 -17.10
N VAL A 200 5.13 -17.22 -16.22
CA VAL A 200 5.80 -18.12 -15.27
C VAL A 200 5.59 -17.60 -13.85
N GLN A 201 5.00 -18.44 -13.01
CA GLN A 201 4.93 -18.20 -11.56
C GLN A 201 6.27 -18.55 -10.94
N GLN A 202 6.74 -17.68 -10.04
CA GLN A 202 7.96 -17.95 -9.25
C GLN A 202 7.56 -18.59 -7.92
N THR A 203 8.33 -19.59 -7.51
CA THR A 203 8.08 -20.32 -6.26
C THR A 203 8.89 -19.68 -5.13
N VAL A 204 8.23 -19.41 -4.01
CA VAL A 204 8.85 -19.01 -2.74
C VAL A 204 8.80 -20.21 -1.82
N CYS A 205 9.96 -20.71 -1.44
CA CYS A 205 10.09 -21.89 -0.60
C CYS A 205 10.30 -21.47 0.85
N PHE A 206 9.46 -21.93 1.77
CA PHE A 206 9.65 -21.76 3.20
C PHE A 206 10.35 -22.98 3.78
N LEU A 207 11.48 -22.76 4.43
CA LEU A 207 12.18 -23.82 5.16
C LEU A 207 11.29 -24.28 6.32
N ASP A 208 11.25 -25.61 6.53
CA ASP A 208 10.48 -26.26 7.61
C ASP A 208 11.28 -27.43 8.20
N GLY A 209 11.16 -27.60 9.51
CA GLY A 209 11.81 -28.71 10.22
C GLY A 209 12.53 -28.33 11.51
N HIS A 210 12.72 -27.03 11.76
CA HIS A 210 13.46 -26.51 12.94
C HIS A 210 12.59 -25.66 13.86
N GLY A 211 11.25 -25.78 13.75
CA GLY A 211 10.29 -25.05 14.58
C GLY A 211 9.89 -23.69 14.01
N GLU A 212 10.08 -23.49 12.72
CA GLU A 212 9.63 -22.31 11.98
C GLU A 212 8.11 -22.16 12.02
N PRO A 213 7.56 -20.93 11.98
CA PRO A 213 6.15 -20.67 11.79
C PRO A 213 5.64 -21.27 10.47
N ASP A 214 4.51 -22.01 10.53
CA ASP A 214 3.95 -22.67 9.36
C ASP A 214 3.23 -21.69 8.42
N PRO A 215 3.62 -21.55 7.15
CA PRO A 215 2.96 -20.69 6.18
C PRO A 215 1.54 -21.13 5.80
N PHE A 216 1.12 -22.33 6.20
CA PHE A 216 -0.25 -22.84 5.98
C PHE A 216 -1.11 -22.80 7.24
N SER A 217 -0.55 -22.48 8.41
CA SER A 217 -1.30 -22.36 9.66
C SER A 217 -1.87 -20.95 9.83
N LEU A 218 -3.15 -20.89 10.22
CA LEU A 218 -3.85 -19.67 10.61
C LEU A 218 -3.70 -19.32 12.09
N GLU A 219 -2.97 -20.12 12.85
CA GLU A 219 -2.76 -19.87 14.28
C GLU A 219 -2.20 -18.45 14.50
N SER A 220 -2.87 -17.72 15.41
CA SER A 220 -2.48 -16.38 15.82
C SER A 220 -2.86 -16.18 17.27
N HIS A 221 -2.04 -15.45 18.03
CA HIS A 221 -2.46 -14.92 19.31
C HIS A 221 -3.04 -13.53 19.08
N ASP A 222 -4.31 -13.35 19.44
CA ASP A 222 -4.92 -12.03 19.39
C ASP A 222 -4.57 -11.26 20.66
N HIS A 223 -3.66 -10.31 20.55
CA HIS A 223 -3.27 -9.43 21.66
C HIS A 223 -4.30 -8.32 21.93
N THR A 224 -5.35 -8.22 21.13
CA THR A 224 -6.41 -7.22 21.28
C THR A 224 -7.52 -7.66 22.24
N GLU A 225 -7.71 -8.96 22.45
CA GLU A 225 -8.62 -9.50 23.44
C GLU A 225 -7.86 -9.74 24.75
N GLY A 226 -7.89 -8.73 25.63
CA GLY A 226 -7.26 -8.75 26.94
C GLY A 226 -7.71 -9.89 27.83
N ASN A 227 -7.24 -11.10 27.60
CA ASN A 227 -7.47 -12.23 28.46
C ASN A 227 -6.15 -12.86 28.92
N ALA A 228 -5.90 -12.57 30.18
CA ALA A 228 -5.15 -13.35 31.18
C ALA A 228 -3.96 -14.18 30.66
N GLY A 229 -2.78 -13.60 30.61
CA GLY A 229 -1.59 -14.43 30.66
C GLY A 229 -0.25 -13.75 30.41
N HIS A 230 -0.20 -12.62 29.76
CA HIS A 230 1.08 -11.99 29.42
C HIS A 230 1.10 -10.54 29.91
N SER A 231 1.71 -10.33 31.05
CA SER A 231 1.92 -9.00 31.65
C SER A 231 3.11 -8.33 30.95
N HIS A 232 2.84 -7.33 30.12
CA HIS A 232 3.85 -6.43 29.58
C HIS A 232 4.11 -5.27 30.55
N GLY A 233 4.39 -5.59 31.82
CA GLY A 233 4.81 -4.60 32.81
C GLY A 233 6.33 -4.36 32.76
N LEU A 234 6.77 -3.18 33.17
CA LEU A 234 8.18 -2.88 33.45
C LEU A 234 8.76 -3.98 34.37
N GLY A 235 9.61 -4.84 33.80
CA GLY A 235 10.12 -6.04 34.48
C GLY A 235 9.55 -7.37 33.94
N ALA A 236 8.78 -7.35 32.86
CA ALA A 236 8.26 -8.55 32.23
C ALA A 236 9.41 -9.41 31.68
N LYS A 237 9.35 -10.71 31.98
CA LYS A 237 10.17 -11.70 31.31
C LYS A 237 9.91 -11.62 29.80
N LEU A 238 10.97 -11.63 28.99
CA LEU A 238 10.87 -11.82 27.57
C LEU A 238 10.17 -13.15 27.29
N VAL A 239 8.89 -13.11 26.96
CA VAL A 239 8.13 -14.31 26.63
C VAL A 239 8.46 -14.61 25.17
N MET A 240 9.22 -15.68 24.95
CA MET A 240 9.33 -16.26 23.62
C MET A 240 7.94 -16.80 23.23
N HIS A 241 7.32 -16.16 22.26
CA HIS A 241 5.96 -16.50 21.83
C HIS A 241 5.91 -17.92 21.28
N GLU A 242 4.84 -18.64 21.64
CA GLU A 242 4.55 -19.95 21.09
C GLU A 242 4.26 -19.87 19.60
N ARG A 243 4.29 -21.01 18.90
CA ARG A 243 4.19 -21.15 17.45
C ARG A 243 3.04 -20.34 16.87
N HIS A 244 3.36 -19.33 16.11
CA HIS A 244 2.41 -18.58 15.30
C HIS A 244 2.51 -19.04 13.83
N GLY A 245 1.38 -19.16 13.14
CA GLY A 245 1.38 -19.43 11.72
C GLY A 245 1.75 -18.19 10.89
N MET A 246 2.04 -18.40 9.62
CA MET A 246 2.33 -17.34 8.64
C MET A 246 1.39 -17.40 7.43
N ALA A 247 0.14 -17.91 7.57
CA ALA A 247 -0.79 -18.01 6.46
C ALA A 247 -1.14 -16.64 5.85
N LYS A 248 -1.14 -15.57 6.64
CA LYS A 248 -1.36 -14.21 6.14
C LYS A 248 -0.20 -13.74 5.24
N ALA A 249 1.05 -14.07 5.61
CA ALA A 249 2.23 -13.81 4.78
C ALA A 249 2.18 -14.60 3.47
N ARG A 250 1.80 -15.88 3.53
CA ARG A 250 1.55 -16.69 2.34
C ARG A 250 0.50 -16.07 1.43
N HIS A 251 -0.66 -15.70 1.95
CA HIS A 251 -1.70 -15.04 1.15
C HIS A 251 -1.22 -13.73 0.53
N GLY A 252 -0.41 -12.94 1.24
CA GLY A 252 0.23 -11.74 0.69
C GLY A 252 1.12 -12.05 -0.52
N LEU A 253 1.91 -13.13 -0.46
CA LEU A 253 2.75 -13.57 -1.58
C LEU A 253 1.92 -14.14 -2.73
N GLU A 254 0.90 -14.94 -2.45
CA GLU A 254 0.00 -15.47 -3.46
C GLU A 254 -0.74 -14.35 -4.20
N ALA A 255 -1.16 -13.29 -3.48
CA ALA A 255 -1.72 -12.09 -4.09
C ALA A 255 -0.75 -11.39 -5.05
N MET A 256 0.56 -11.54 -4.85
CA MET A 256 1.62 -11.04 -5.73
C MET A 256 2.05 -12.05 -6.80
N ASN A 257 1.26 -13.07 -7.05
CA ASN A 257 1.50 -14.12 -8.06
C ASN A 257 2.72 -15.00 -7.77
N PHE A 258 3.04 -15.24 -6.51
CA PHE A 258 3.99 -16.28 -6.13
C PHE A 258 3.25 -17.60 -5.85
N VAL A 259 3.91 -18.71 -6.10
CA VAL A 259 3.55 -20.01 -5.53
C VAL A 259 4.33 -20.17 -4.24
N VAL A 260 3.67 -20.57 -3.16
CA VAL A 260 4.32 -20.80 -1.87
C VAL A 260 4.33 -22.28 -1.57
N GLU A 261 5.50 -22.83 -1.24
CA GLU A 261 5.63 -24.21 -0.78
C GLU A 261 6.51 -24.33 0.46
N LYS A 262 6.29 -25.36 1.24
CA LYS A 262 7.16 -25.77 2.35
C LYS A 262 8.21 -26.75 1.85
N ILE A 263 9.46 -26.56 2.28
CA ILE A 263 10.56 -27.44 1.93
C ILE A 263 11.31 -27.90 3.16
N THR A 264 11.49 -29.22 3.27
CA THR A 264 12.30 -29.85 4.31
C THR A 264 13.54 -30.43 3.65
N LEU A 265 14.72 -30.08 4.15
CA LEU A 265 16.00 -30.48 3.55
C LEU A 265 16.51 -31.87 4.01
N LEU A 266 15.87 -32.44 5.04
CA LEU A 266 16.28 -33.73 5.67
C LEU A 266 16.14 -34.96 4.78
N GLN A 267 15.26 -34.96 3.78
CA GLN A 267 15.00 -36.13 2.96
C GLN A 267 15.69 -36.04 1.60
N GLY A 268 16.97 -36.44 1.55
CA GLY A 268 17.62 -36.80 0.29
C GLY A 268 17.76 -35.70 -0.77
N GLY A 269 17.91 -34.43 -0.36
CA GLY A 269 18.26 -33.34 -1.27
C GLY A 269 17.14 -32.93 -2.21
N LYS A 270 16.04 -32.42 -1.70
CA LYS A 270 15.16 -31.62 -2.57
C LYS A 270 15.99 -30.47 -3.12
N ASP A 271 16.08 -30.41 -4.43
CA ASP A 271 16.80 -29.37 -5.15
C ASP A 271 16.11 -28.02 -4.92
N LEU A 272 16.83 -27.05 -4.37
CA LEU A 272 16.35 -25.67 -4.17
C LEU A 272 16.36 -24.84 -5.46
N SER A 273 16.83 -25.39 -6.58
CA SER A 273 17.00 -24.65 -7.84
C SER A 273 15.69 -24.10 -8.42
N HIS A 274 14.55 -24.71 -8.07
CA HIS A 274 13.22 -24.25 -8.48
C HIS A 274 12.70 -23.09 -7.62
N CYS A 275 13.31 -22.84 -6.46
CA CYS A 275 12.93 -21.75 -5.57
C CYS A 275 13.49 -20.41 -6.10
N ALA A 276 12.64 -19.46 -6.40
CA ALA A 276 13.05 -18.10 -6.73
C ALA A 276 13.58 -17.35 -5.50
N VAL A 277 12.98 -17.62 -4.33
CA VAL A 277 13.41 -17.12 -3.02
C VAL A 277 13.26 -18.22 -1.98
N LEU A 278 14.29 -18.47 -1.19
CA LEU A 278 14.23 -19.28 0.01
C LEU A 278 13.92 -18.38 1.21
N VAL A 279 12.91 -18.70 1.99
CA VAL A 279 12.56 -18.01 3.23
C VAL A 279 12.89 -18.91 4.41
N VAL A 280 13.76 -18.43 5.29
CA VAL A 280 14.09 -19.05 6.58
C VAL A 280 13.51 -18.15 7.68
N ALA A 281 12.41 -18.59 8.28
CA ALA A 281 11.61 -17.79 9.18
C ALA A 281 11.71 -18.27 10.63
N GLY A 282 12.56 -17.67 11.44
CA GLY A 282 12.64 -17.90 12.88
C GLY A 282 12.83 -19.35 13.29
N PRO A 283 13.83 -20.09 12.77
CA PRO A 283 14.11 -21.43 13.26
C PRO A 283 14.42 -21.39 14.76
N LYS A 284 13.83 -22.29 15.53
CA LYS A 284 14.02 -22.38 16.98
C LYS A 284 15.12 -23.37 17.37
N ALA A 285 15.62 -24.14 16.41
CA ALA A 285 16.73 -25.07 16.54
C ALA A 285 17.76 -24.86 15.44
N ALA A 286 18.99 -25.30 15.68
CA ALA A 286 20.05 -25.22 14.69
C ALA A 286 19.77 -26.17 13.50
N LEU A 287 20.03 -25.69 12.29
CA LEU A 287 20.03 -26.50 11.08
C LEU A 287 21.16 -27.55 11.16
N LEU A 288 20.92 -28.71 10.58
CA LEU A 288 21.97 -29.72 10.45
C LEU A 288 23.08 -29.26 9.51
N PRO A 289 24.33 -29.69 9.69
CA PRO A 289 25.44 -29.29 8.82
C PRO A 289 25.22 -29.58 7.34
N MET A 290 24.46 -30.61 7.01
CA MET A 290 24.07 -30.93 5.63
C MET A 290 23.06 -29.95 5.05
N GLU A 291 22.13 -29.42 5.87
CA GLU A 291 21.15 -28.43 5.48
C GLU A 291 21.81 -27.05 5.27
N VAL A 292 22.71 -26.67 6.18
CA VAL A 292 23.52 -25.46 6.01
C VAL A 292 24.30 -25.50 4.70
N LYS A 293 24.91 -26.64 4.37
CA LYS A 293 25.62 -26.84 3.08
C LYS A 293 24.67 -26.73 1.88
N ALA A 294 23.43 -27.22 1.99
CA ALA A 294 22.44 -27.10 0.91
C ALA A 294 22.04 -25.65 0.69
N VAL A 295 21.83 -24.86 1.75
CA VAL A 295 21.56 -23.42 1.70
C VAL A 295 22.74 -22.67 1.10
N ASP A 296 23.97 -22.94 1.57
CA ASP A 296 25.20 -22.32 1.06
C ASP A 296 25.36 -22.59 -0.45
N LYS A 297 25.20 -23.86 -0.85
CA LYS A 297 25.26 -24.23 -2.28
C LYS A 297 24.21 -23.49 -3.09
N TYR A 298 22.94 -23.42 -2.61
CA TYR A 298 21.88 -22.69 -3.31
C TYR A 298 22.25 -21.23 -3.53
N LEU A 299 22.83 -20.57 -2.52
CA LEU A 299 23.29 -19.19 -2.61
C LEU A 299 24.51 -19.04 -3.53
N ALA A 300 25.45 -20.01 -3.50
CA ALA A 300 26.59 -20.04 -4.41
C ALA A 300 26.16 -20.20 -5.88
N ASP A 301 25.09 -20.96 -6.13
CA ASP A 301 24.53 -21.18 -7.45
C ASP A 301 23.68 -19.96 -7.95
N GLY A 302 23.59 -18.87 -7.16
CA GLY A 302 22.89 -17.64 -7.52
C GLY A 302 21.46 -17.55 -7.00
N GLY A 303 21.09 -18.39 -6.04
CA GLY A 303 19.80 -18.33 -5.35
C GLY A 303 19.67 -17.10 -4.46
N ASN A 304 18.44 -16.71 -4.15
CA ASN A 304 18.13 -15.56 -3.30
C ASN A 304 17.40 -16.02 -2.02
N ALA A 305 17.71 -15.41 -0.88
CA ALA A 305 17.10 -15.81 0.37
C ALA A 305 16.72 -14.64 1.28
N LEU A 306 15.61 -14.83 2.01
CA LEU A 306 15.19 -14.02 3.15
C LEU A 306 15.45 -14.80 4.44
N PHE A 307 16.28 -14.26 5.29
CA PHE A 307 16.55 -14.78 6.63
C PHE A 307 15.91 -13.86 7.66
N MET A 308 14.99 -14.41 8.45
CA MET A 308 14.36 -13.75 9.59
C MET A 308 14.78 -14.52 10.84
N LEU A 309 15.69 -13.95 11.64
CA LEU A 309 16.44 -14.70 12.67
C LEU A 309 16.31 -14.03 14.04
N ASP A 310 15.63 -14.71 14.94
CA ASP A 310 15.31 -14.21 16.27
C ASP A 310 16.51 -14.13 17.20
N PRO A 311 16.46 -13.28 18.25
CA PRO A 311 17.52 -13.16 19.26
C PRO A 311 17.84 -14.49 19.94
N PHE A 312 19.09 -14.62 20.36
CA PHE A 312 19.57 -15.71 21.22
C PHE A 312 19.38 -17.14 20.66
N VAL A 313 19.02 -17.28 19.38
CA VAL A 313 18.96 -18.57 18.70
C VAL A 313 20.19 -18.71 17.80
N ARG A 314 20.91 -19.81 17.99
CA ARG A 314 22.02 -20.19 17.09
C ARG A 314 21.47 -21.12 16.04
N THR A 315 21.49 -20.68 14.81
CA THR A 315 20.87 -21.39 13.69
C THR A 315 21.84 -22.26 12.90
N GLY A 316 23.15 -22.04 13.06
CA GLY A 316 24.17 -22.66 12.23
C GLY A 316 24.42 -21.96 10.89
N LEU A 317 23.59 -20.93 10.56
CA LEU A 317 23.72 -20.14 9.33
C LEU A 317 24.71 -18.98 9.48
N GLU A 318 25.23 -18.73 10.68
CA GLU A 318 26.13 -17.63 10.99
C GLU A 318 27.35 -17.60 10.06
N PRO A 319 28.05 -18.74 9.75
CA PRO A 319 29.16 -18.74 8.81
C PRO A 319 28.75 -18.32 7.39
N VAL A 320 27.58 -18.77 6.92
CA VAL A 320 27.06 -18.41 5.59
C VAL A 320 26.79 -16.91 5.51
N LEU A 321 26.18 -16.31 6.55
CA LEU A 321 25.92 -14.88 6.60
C LEU A 321 27.20 -14.05 6.70
N MET A 322 28.23 -14.55 7.40
CA MET A 322 29.54 -13.89 7.45
C MET A 322 30.20 -13.82 6.07
N GLU A 323 29.99 -14.79 5.19
CA GLU A 323 30.45 -14.72 3.79
C GLU A 323 29.76 -13.62 2.98
N PHE A 324 28.56 -13.16 3.41
CA PHE A 324 27.89 -11.99 2.85
C PHE A 324 28.27 -10.68 3.57
N GLY A 325 29.15 -10.73 4.58
CA GLY A 325 29.58 -9.58 5.34
C GLY A 325 28.65 -9.18 6.47
N ILE A 326 27.82 -10.11 6.98
CA ILE A 326 26.81 -9.86 8.00
C ILE A 326 27.11 -10.71 9.25
N VAL A 327 27.09 -10.06 10.41
CA VAL A 327 27.20 -10.70 11.74
C VAL A 327 25.85 -10.57 12.43
N LEU A 328 25.36 -11.67 12.98
CA LEU A 328 24.20 -11.71 13.87
C LEU A 328 24.69 -11.41 15.29
N ASP A 329 24.26 -10.31 15.87
CA ASP A 329 24.62 -9.95 17.23
C ASP A 329 23.78 -10.78 18.23
N ASP A 330 24.37 -11.18 19.33
CA ASP A 330 23.68 -12.00 20.37
C ASP A 330 23.05 -11.07 21.42
N ASP A 331 22.08 -10.27 20.97
CA ASP A 331 21.41 -9.24 21.73
C ASP A 331 19.92 -9.14 21.37
N ILE A 332 19.19 -8.29 22.10
CA ILE A 332 17.85 -7.82 21.77
C ILE A 332 17.86 -6.29 21.74
N VAL A 333 17.22 -5.71 20.74
CA VAL A 333 17.13 -4.27 20.60
C VAL A 333 15.98 -3.72 21.43
N LEU A 334 16.32 -2.77 22.32
CA LEU A 334 15.40 -2.08 23.19
C LEU A 334 15.37 -0.61 22.81
N ASP A 335 14.19 -0.06 22.53
CA ASP A 335 14.04 1.32 22.08
C ASP A 335 13.06 2.10 22.95
N GLU A 336 13.59 2.92 23.83
CA GLU A 336 12.77 3.74 24.74
C GLU A 336 12.09 4.92 24.04
N ALA A 337 12.61 5.35 22.90
CA ALA A 337 12.11 6.54 22.19
C ALA A 337 11.07 6.20 21.12
N SER A 338 11.18 5.03 20.50
CA SER A 338 10.31 4.62 19.40
C SER A 338 10.00 3.13 19.49
N HIS A 339 8.89 2.81 20.11
CA HIS A 339 8.43 1.43 20.29
C HIS A 339 6.93 1.31 20.06
N PHE A 340 6.50 0.10 19.74
CA PHE A 340 5.10 -0.20 19.52
C PHE A 340 4.43 -0.63 20.82
N TRP A 341 3.19 -0.15 21.06
CA TRP A 341 2.47 -0.25 22.33
C TRP A 341 3.33 0.30 23.49
N ALA A 342 3.31 -0.35 24.63
CA ALA A 342 4.13 0.02 25.80
C ALA A 342 5.35 -0.91 25.98
N ASP A 343 5.81 -1.54 24.90
CA ASP A 343 6.87 -2.54 24.90
C ASP A 343 8.13 -2.02 24.22
N ILE A 344 9.13 -1.67 25.01
CA ILE A 344 10.43 -1.18 24.51
C ILE A 344 11.21 -2.23 23.72
N SER A 345 10.86 -3.52 23.83
CA SER A 345 11.45 -4.61 23.06
C SER A 345 10.83 -4.76 21.67
N ALA A 346 9.84 -3.94 21.34
CA ALA A 346 9.23 -3.87 20.02
C ALA A 346 9.56 -2.54 19.32
N PRO A 347 10.82 -2.31 18.89
CA PRO A 347 11.22 -1.07 18.23
C PRO A 347 10.34 -0.80 17.03
N ALA A 348 9.86 0.45 16.91
CA ALA A 348 9.02 0.93 15.83
C ALA A 348 9.79 1.92 14.97
N VAL A 349 9.69 1.79 13.65
CA VAL A 349 10.49 2.57 12.70
C VAL A 349 9.58 3.26 11.69
N THR A 350 9.83 4.55 11.46
CA THR A 350 9.16 5.38 10.44
C THR A 350 10.16 6.03 9.49
N ASP A 351 11.43 6.14 9.91
CA ASP A 351 12.49 6.73 9.11
C ASP A 351 13.42 5.62 8.61
N TYR A 352 13.35 5.33 7.33
CA TYR A 352 14.07 4.24 6.69
C TYR A 352 15.24 4.75 5.87
N ASN A 353 16.27 3.94 5.76
CA ASN A 353 17.29 4.17 4.75
C ASN A 353 16.68 4.07 3.34
N ARG A 354 17.18 4.90 2.42
CA ARG A 354 16.68 4.93 1.05
C ARG A 354 16.94 3.61 0.34
N HIS A 355 15.88 2.80 0.19
CA HIS A 355 15.91 1.50 -0.45
C HIS A 355 14.60 1.24 -1.22
N GLU A 356 14.62 0.36 -2.21
CA GLU A 356 13.43 -0.01 -2.98
C GLU A 356 12.36 -0.67 -2.10
N ILE A 357 12.78 -1.50 -1.14
CA ILE A 357 11.91 -2.18 -0.18
C ILE A 357 11.13 -1.19 0.70
N THR A 358 11.74 -0.06 1.05
CA THR A 358 11.21 0.91 2.01
C THR A 358 10.56 2.13 1.37
N ARG A 359 10.37 2.12 0.04
CA ARG A 359 9.69 3.20 -0.67
C ARG A 359 8.23 3.26 -0.23
N ASP A 360 7.79 4.43 0.23
CA ASP A 360 6.42 4.70 0.69
C ASP A 360 5.91 3.72 1.77
N LEU A 361 6.85 3.17 2.57
CA LEU A 361 6.54 2.21 3.60
C LEU A 361 5.99 2.93 4.85
N PRO A 362 4.80 2.54 5.36
CA PRO A 362 4.30 3.03 6.63
C PRO A 362 5.18 2.55 7.80
N LEU A 363 4.86 3.01 9.01
CA LEU A 363 5.52 2.52 10.22
C LEU A 363 5.56 0.99 10.28
N THR A 364 6.72 0.43 10.59
CA THR A 364 6.90 -1.00 10.90
C THR A 364 7.42 -1.16 12.33
N PHE A 365 7.20 -2.32 12.92
CA PHE A 365 7.72 -2.63 14.25
C PHE A 365 8.17 -4.09 14.32
N TYR A 366 9.08 -4.38 15.25
CA TYR A 366 9.83 -5.62 15.32
C TYR A 366 9.78 -6.20 16.73
N PRO A 367 8.83 -7.11 17.03
CA PRO A 367 8.68 -7.68 18.38
C PRO A 367 9.87 -8.58 18.76
N GLY A 368 10.79 -8.08 19.55
CA GLY A 368 11.93 -8.87 20.01
C GLY A 368 13.07 -8.99 19.01
N ALA A 369 13.40 -7.94 18.27
CA ALA A 369 14.44 -7.97 17.27
C ALA A 369 15.87 -8.02 17.84
N ARG A 370 16.75 -8.78 17.21
CA ARG A 370 18.21 -8.69 17.40
C ARG A 370 18.80 -7.63 16.48
N SER A 371 19.99 -7.16 16.82
CA SER A 371 20.73 -6.29 15.94
C SER A 371 21.65 -7.06 14.97
N LEU A 372 22.00 -6.38 13.88
CA LEU A 372 22.86 -6.89 12.82
C LEU A 372 24.05 -5.96 12.66
N SER A 373 25.25 -6.52 12.55
CA SER A 373 26.49 -5.78 12.36
C SER A 373 27.19 -6.18 11.07
N PRO A 374 27.93 -5.27 10.43
CA PRO A 374 28.84 -5.67 9.36
C PRO A 374 30.00 -6.49 9.94
N THR A 375 30.57 -7.38 9.14
CA THR A 375 31.81 -8.07 9.52
C THR A 375 32.94 -7.07 9.75
N PRO A 376 33.86 -7.33 10.71
CA PRO A 376 34.99 -6.44 10.99
C PRO A 376 35.85 -6.18 9.76
N GLU A 377 36.05 -7.20 8.94
CA GLU A 377 36.75 -7.10 7.66
C GLU A 377 35.75 -7.14 6.51
N ARG A 378 36.00 -6.29 5.51
CA ARG A 378 35.16 -6.26 4.31
C ARG A 378 35.38 -7.54 3.49
N VAL A 379 34.30 -8.26 3.25
CA VAL A 379 34.32 -9.45 2.39
C VAL A 379 34.36 -9.01 0.92
N PRO A 380 35.39 -9.43 0.15
CA PRO A 380 35.48 -9.10 -1.26
C PRO A 380 34.28 -9.57 -2.06
N GLY A 381 33.89 -8.81 -3.08
CA GLY A 381 32.74 -9.15 -3.93
C GLY A 381 31.36 -8.97 -3.28
N THR A 382 31.28 -8.57 -2.01
CA THR A 382 30.01 -8.34 -1.32
C THR A 382 29.68 -6.86 -1.18
N SER A 383 28.37 -6.56 -1.14
CA SER A 383 27.84 -5.23 -0.88
C SER A 383 26.68 -5.34 0.12
N VAL A 384 26.93 -4.90 1.35
CA VAL A 384 25.93 -4.88 2.43
C VAL A 384 25.34 -3.46 2.54
N ARG A 385 24.02 -3.37 2.64
CA ARG A 385 23.28 -2.12 2.81
C ARG A 385 22.31 -2.23 3.98
N PRO A 386 22.43 -1.41 5.01
CA PRO A 386 21.42 -1.32 6.05
C PRO A 386 20.13 -0.72 5.46
N VAL A 387 19.00 -1.32 5.79
CA VAL A 387 17.67 -0.94 5.28
C VAL A 387 16.84 -0.32 6.39
N VAL A 388 16.83 -0.94 7.57
CA VAL A 388 16.05 -0.51 8.74
C VAL A 388 16.97 -0.38 9.93
N ASN A 389 16.87 0.76 10.61
CA ASN A 389 17.59 1.03 11.85
C ASN A 389 16.60 1.45 12.94
N SER A 390 16.92 1.10 14.19
CA SER A 390 16.24 1.59 15.38
C SER A 390 16.54 3.08 15.65
N SER A 391 15.91 3.67 16.63
CA SER A 391 16.15 5.07 17.00
C SER A 391 17.55 5.28 17.61
N LYS A 392 18.00 6.53 17.66
CA LYS A 392 19.28 6.90 18.31
C LYS A 392 19.32 6.63 19.82
N ARG A 393 18.15 6.48 20.45
CA ARG A 393 18.02 6.20 21.88
C ARG A 393 17.77 4.73 22.19
N SER A 394 17.87 3.86 21.19
CA SER A 394 17.85 2.43 21.40
C SER A 394 19.16 1.92 21.96
N TYR A 395 19.14 0.73 22.50
CA TYR A 395 20.34 0.02 22.96
C TYR A 395 20.19 -1.49 22.83
N ALA A 396 21.32 -2.18 22.76
CA ALA A 396 21.40 -3.63 22.70
C ALA A 396 21.42 -4.22 24.12
N GLY A 397 20.40 -5.00 24.47
CA GLY A 397 20.35 -5.78 25.71
C GLY A 397 20.94 -7.17 25.49
N THR A 398 21.92 -7.55 26.30
CA THR A 398 22.58 -8.88 26.22
C THR A 398 22.02 -9.89 27.20
N ASP A 399 21.16 -9.46 28.14
CA ASP A 399 20.52 -10.31 29.13
C ASP A 399 19.13 -10.76 28.65
N ARG A 400 18.92 -12.06 28.58
CA ARG A 400 17.63 -12.68 28.21
C ARG A 400 16.50 -12.37 29.16
N GLU A 401 16.81 -12.12 30.45
CA GLU A 401 15.80 -11.99 31.52
C GLU A 401 15.53 -10.54 31.89
N ARG A 402 16.43 -9.62 31.57
CA ARG A 402 16.36 -8.23 32.01
C ARG A 402 16.66 -7.26 30.89
N ALA A 403 15.65 -6.46 30.55
CA ALA A 403 15.79 -5.33 29.65
C ALA A 403 16.50 -4.14 30.36
N ASN A 404 17.74 -4.32 30.79
CA ASN A 404 18.49 -3.27 31.49
C ASN A 404 19.62 -2.74 30.61
N TYR A 405 19.70 -1.41 30.53
CA TYR A 405 20.85 -0.74 29.92
C TYR A 405 22.04 -0.79 30.87
N ASP A 406 23.12 -1.42 30.44
CA ASP A 406 24.42 -1.36 31.12
C ASP A 406 25.39 -0.57 30.22
N PRO A 407 25.85 0.63 30.67
CA PRO A 407 26.78 1.43 29.87
C PRO A 407 28.09 0.75 29.48
N LYS A 408 28.46 -0.35 30.15
CA LYS A 408 29.69 -1.08 29.90
C LYS A 408 29.54 -2.20 28.88
N THR A 409 28.34 -2.79 28.78
CA THR A 409 28.08 -3.96 27.94
C THR A 409 27.07 -3.71 26.83
N SER A 410 26.18 -2.73 27.01
CA SER A 410 25.15 -2.39 26.04
C SER A 410 25.71 -1.46 24.96
N ARG A 411 25.52 -1.82 23.71
CA ARG A 411 25.82 -0.98 22.55
C ARG A 411 24.66 0.00 22.31
N GLY A 412 24.95 1.29 22.21
CA GLY A 412 23.94 2.33 21.92
C GLY A 412 23.54 2.38 20.46
N GLY A 413 22.32 2.88 20.19
CA GLY A 413 21.76 3.04 18.86
C GLY A 413 22.34 4.20 18.05
N PRO A 414 21.97 4.30 16.76
CA PRO A 414 21.00 3.45 16.08
C PRO A 414 21.56 2.06 15.78
N LEU A 415 20.74 1.01 16.00
CA LEU A 415 21.10 -0.38 15.74
C LEU A 415 20.39 -0.85 14.48
N THR A 416 21.09 -1.61 13.63
CA THR A 416 20.52 -2.10 12.38
C THR A 416 19.65 -3.34 12.64
N LEU A 417 18.39 -3.30 12.18
CA LEU A 417 17.40 -4.37 12.32
C LEU A 417 17.25 -5.18 11.02
N MET A 418 17.52 -4.56 9.88
CA MET A 418 17.43 -5.20 8.57
C MET A 418 18.56 -4.74 7.67
N VAL A 419 19.16 -5.70 6.98
CA VAL A 419 20.16 -5.46 5.93
C VAL A 419 19.81 -6.22 4.66
N THR A 420 20.24 -5.69 3.51
CA THR A 420 20.32 -6.44 2.27
C THR A 420 21.79 -6.62 1.88
N ALA A 421 22.12 -7.76 1.34
CA ALA A 421 23.46 -8.01 0.83
C ALA A 421 23.41 -8.68 -0.54
N ASN A 422 24.34 -8.25 -1.40
CA ASN A 422 24.58 -8.86 -2.70
C ASN A 422 25.98 -9.44 -2.70
N ARG A 423 26.11 -10.68 -3.15
CA ARG A 423 27.41 -11.31 -3.43
C ARG A 423 27.52 -11.51 -4.94
N LYS A 424 28.49 -10.86 -5.56
CA LYS A 424 28.87 -11.15 -6.93
C LYS A 424 29.88 -12.30 -6.90
N PRO A 425 29.79 -13.28 -7.82
CA PRO A 425 30.83 -14.31 -7.89
C PRO A 425 32.17 -13.61 -8.05
N GLU A 426 33.09 -13.97 -7.16
CA GLU A 426 34.42 -13.41 -7.18
C GLU A 426 35.08 -13.79 -8.51
N PHE A 427 35.66 -12.82 -9.18
CA PHE A 427 36.50 -13.02 -10.33
C PHE A 427 37.84 -13.57 -9.79
N VAL A 428 37.86 -14.81 -9.33
CA VAL A 428 39.09 -15.55 -9.13
C VAL A 428 39.59 -15.91 -10.52
N GLU A 429 40.37 -15.01 -11.09
CA GLU A 429 41.17 -15.32 -12.26
C GLU A 429 42.12 -16.41 -11.81
N SER A 430 41.85 -17.66 -12.19
CA SER A 430 42.76 -18.75 -11.86
C SER A 430 44.12 -18.38 -12.40
N THR A 431 45.19 -18.72 -11.65
CA THR A 431 46.57 -18.47 -12.07
C THR A 431 46.81 -19.02 -13.48
N GLU A 432 46.13 -20.10 -13.87
CA GLU A 432 46.12 -20.66 -15.22
C GLU A 432 45.45 -19.74 -16.27
N ALA A 433 44.39 -19.02 -15.93
CA ALA A 433 43.74 -18.06 -16.84
C ALA A 433 44.63 -16.84 -17.06
N VAL A 434 45.34 -16.37 -16.02
CA VAL A 434 46.31 -15.27 -16.12
C VAL A 434 47.50 -15.70 -16.99
N VAL A 435 48.03 -16.90 -16.78
CA VAL A 435 49.14 -17.45 -17.58
C VAL A 435 48.72 -17.70 -19.03
N ARG A 436 47.48 -18.12 -19.27
CA ARG A 436 46.95 -18.32 -20.63
C ARG A 436 46.74 -16.97 -21.33
N ARG A 437 46.27 -15.93 -20.65
CA ARG A 437 46.13 -14.59 -21.18
C ARG A 437 47.46 -13.96 -21.58
N LEU A 438 48.50 -14.17 -20.77
CA LEU A 438 49.84 -13.73 -21.07
C LEU A 438 50.48 -14.47 -22.25
N ARG A 439 50.05 -15.71 -22.56
CA ARG A 439 50.52 -16.51 -23.69
C ARG A 439 49.80 -16.26 -25.01
N GLU A 440 48.49 -15.89 -24.97
CA GLU A 440 47.63 -15.84 -26.17
C GLU A 440 47.42 -14.42 -26.72
N GLY A 441 47.96 -13.38 -26.08
CA GLY A 441 47.83 -11.99 -26.54
C GLY A 441 46.44 -11.39 -26.34
N GLU A 442 46.37 -10.12 -26.01
CA GLU A 442 45.17 -9.41 -25.53
C GLU A 442 43.94 -9.37 -26.50
N ALA A 443 44.09 -9.72 -27.78
CA ALA A 443 43.04 -9.59 -28.77
C ALA A 443 41.91 -10.64 -28.69
N ALA A 444 42.18 -11.84 -28.17
CA ALA A 444 41.16 -12.90 -28.02
C ALA A 444 40.39 -12.85 -26.70
N ALA A 445 40.88 -12.08 -25.74
CA ALA A 445 40.34 -12.05 -24.38
C ALA A 445 39.04 -11.23 -24.24
N GLY A 446 38.80 -10.24 -25.11
CA GLY A 446 37.64 -9.33 -25.00
C GLY A 446 36.28 -10.02 -25.27
N ALA A 447 36.23 -10.94 -26.27
CA ALA A 447 34.98 -11.62 -26.62
C ALA A 447 34.61 -12.75 -25.63
N ALA A 448 35.62 -13.45 -25.11
CA ALA A 448 35.44 -14.51 -24.11
C ALA A 448 35.13 -13.93 -22.71
N ALA A 449 35.74 -12.79 -22.35
CA ALA A 449 35.43 -12.06 -21.11
C ALA A 449 34.03 -11.49 -21.11
N GLY A 450 33.52 -11.00 -22.25
CA GLY A 450 32.15 -10.53 -22.38
C GLY A 450 31.09 -11.64 -22.20
N LYS A 451 31.36 -12.85 -22.75
CA LYS A 451 30.50 -14.01 -22.59
C LYS A 451 30.54 -14.58 -21.17
N GLN A 452 31.72 -14.67 -20.57
CA GLN A 452 31.87 -15.13 -19.18
C GLN A 452 31.34 -14.11 -18.17
N ALA A 453 31.43 -12.81 -18.44
CA ALA A 453 30.82 -11.78 -17.61
C ALA A 453 29.28 -11.83 -17.70
N ALA A 454 28.70 -12.13 -18.86
CA ALA A 454 27.27 -12.33 -19.03
C ALA A 454 26.76 -13.61 -18.35
N ASP A 455 27.53 -14.71 -18.40
CA ASP A 455 27.18 -15.95 -17.69
C ASP A 455 27.41 -15.84 -16.17
N LYS A 456 28.40 -15.05 -15.72
CA LYS A 456 28.65 -14.78 -14.30
C LYS A 456 27.67 -13.78 -13.69
N ALA A 457 27.09 -12.88 -14.47
CA ALA A 457 25.98 -12.02 -14.01
C ALA A 457 24.73 -12.83 -13.63
N LYS A 458 24.59 -14.06 -14.12
CA LYS A 458 23.52 -15.00 -13.73
C LYS A 458 23.69 -15.61 -12.34
N ASN A 459 24.90 -15.61 -11.78
CA ASN A 459 25.20 -16.28 -10.51
C ASN A 459 25.40 -15.30 -9.34
N SER A 460 24.92 -14.06 -9.45
CA SER A 460 24.87 -13.15 -8.31
C SER A 460 23.73 -13.52 -7.38
N SER A 461 23.99 -13.71 -6.10
CA SER A 461 22.97 -13.97 -5.09
C SER A 461 22.66 -12.71 -4.30
N ARG A 462 21.38 -12.56 -3.95
CA ARG A 462 20.89 -11.49 -3.07
C ARG A 462 20.26 -12.09 -1.82
N ILE A 463 20.60 -11.54 -0.68
CA ILE A 463 19.97 -11.93 0.58
C ILE A 463 19.42 -10.69 1.28
N ALA A 464 18.37 -10.90 2.06
CA ALA A 464 17.90 -9.97 3.08
C ALA A 464 17.93 -10.67 4.44
N VAL A 465 18.42 -9.98 5.46
CA VAL A 465 18.46 -10.50 6.83
C VAL A 465 17.72 -9.51 7.71
N ILE A 466 16.77 -10.03 8.49
CA ILE A 466 15.97 -9.28 9.47
C ILE A 466 16.17 -9.94 10.83
N GLY A 467 16.43 -9.15 11.86
CA GLY A 467 16.70 -9.63 13.21
C GLY A 467 15.47 -10.10 13.99
N ASP A 468 14.35 -10.30 13.32
CA ASP A 468 13.07 -10.68 13.90
C ASP A 468 12.26 -11.50 12.88
N SER A 469 11.52 -12.51 13.34
CA SER A 469 10.59 -13.27 12.50
C SER A 469 9.12 -12.98 12.83
N ASP A 470 8.85 -12.49 14.04
CA ASP A 470 7.50 -12.32 14.56
C ASP A 470 6.70 -11.26 13.81
N PHE A 471 7.36 -10.21 13.27
CA PHE A 471 6.70 -9.14 12.50
C PHE A 471 5.90 -9.66 11.31
N ALA A 472 6.27 -10.80 10.73
CA ALA A 472 5.64 -11.42 9.56
C ALA A 472 4.65 -12.53 9.91
N THR A 473 4.47 -12.87 11.20
CA THR A 473 3.50 -13.87 11.66
C THR A 473 2.05 -13.38 11.53
N ASN A 474 1.09 -14.29 11.65
CA ASN A 474 -0.34 -13.97 11.57
C ASN A 474 -0.77 -12.89 12.57
N SER A 475 -0.10 -12.79 13.73
CA SER A 475 -0.40 -11.81 14.76
C SER A 475 -0.05 -10.39 14.35
N PHE A 476 1.03 -10.20 13.60
CA PHE A 476 1.59 -8.88 13.33
C PHE A 476 1.61 -8.48 11.85
N PHE A 477 1.39 -9.40 10.93
CA PHE A 477 1.45 -9.17 9.48
C PHE A 477 0.54 -8.04 9.01
N HIS A 478 -0.69 -7.94 9.53
CA HIS A 478 -1.65 -6.91 9.11
C HIS A 478 -1.52 -5.60 9.86
N ILE A 479 -0.59 -5.51 10.80
CA ILE A 479 -0.45 -4.31 11.61
C ILE A 479 0.51 -3.36 10.88
N LEU A 480 0.00 -2.17 10.54
CA LEU A 480 0.75 -1.08 9.90
C LEU A 480 1.52 -1.55 8.64
N GLY A 481 2.83 -1.31 8.58
CA GLY A 481 3.67 -1.61 7.42
C GLY A 481 4.30 -3.00 7.38
N ASN A 482 4.07 -3.86 8.38
CA ASN A 482 4.80 -5.13 8.53
C ASN A 482 4.61 -6.09 7.35
N GLY A 483 3.36 -6.35 6.96
CA GLY A 483 3.07 -7.21 5.81
C GLY A 483 3.62 -6.67 4.50
N THR A 484 3.60 -5.36 4.37
CA THR A 484 4.18 -4.61 3.27
C THR A 484 5.69 -4.82 3.17
N LEU A 485 6.42 -4.64 4.29
CA LEU A 485 7.85 -4.85 4.36
C LEU A 485 8.20 -6.28 3.93
N PHE A 486 7.47 -7.29 4.44
CA PHE A 486 7.69 -8.68 4.10
C PHE A 486 7.51 -8.94 2.60
N VAL A 487 6.36 -8.53 2.03
CA VAL A 487 6.04 -8.75 0.60
C VAL A 487 7.01 -7.99 -0.31
N ASN A 488 7.35 -6.75 0.03
CA ASN A 488 8.34 -5.96 -0.72
C ASN A 488 9.72 -6.62 -0.69
N THR A 489 10.13 -7.17 0.46
CA THR A 489 11.43 -7.84 0.61
C THR A 489 11.50 -9.09 -0.28
N VAL A 490 10.47 -9.94 -0.26
CA VAL A 490 10.43 -11.13 -1.13
C VAL A 490 10.38 -10.73 -2.61
N SER A 491 9.60 -9.70 -2.96
CA SER A 491 9.51 -9.19 -4.34
C SER A 491 10.84 -8.64 -4.84
N PHE A 492 11.58 -7.91 -4.00
CA PHE A 492 12.94 -7.43 -4.30
C PHE A 492 13.92 -8.58 -4.54
N LEU A 493 13.88 -9.61 -3.68
CA LEU A 493 14.75 -10.78 -3.82
C LEU A 493 14.44 -11.59 -5.08
N ALA A 494 13.16 -11.73 -5.42
CA ALA A 494 12.73 -12.40 -6.64
C ALA A 494 12.98 -11.59 -7.94
N ALA A 495 13.65 -10.43 -7.84
CA ALA A 495 13.88 -9.51 -8.94
C ALA A 495 12.59 -8.98 -9.61
N LYS A 496 11.47 -8.98 -8.88
CA LYS A 496 10.21 -8.38 -9.32
C LYS A 496 10.09 -6.91 -8.88
N GLU A 497 11.13 -6.14 -9.10
CA GLU A 497 11.22 -4.72 -8.68
C GLU A 497 10.06 -3.85 -9.20
N ASN A 498 9.45 -4.25 -10.32
CA ASN A 498 8.29 -3.55 -10.89
C ASN A 498 6.99 -3.70 -10.08
N LEU A 499 6.97 -4.63 -9.12
CA LEU A 499 5.81 -4.94 -8.27
C LEU A 499 5.91 -4.38 -6.86
N ILE A 500 7.08 -3.87 -6.49
CA ILE A 500 7.30 -3.26 -5.19
C ILE A 500 6.43 -2.02 -5.09
N GLY A 501 5.48 -2.02 -4.16
CA GLY A 501 4.57 -0.89 -3.90
C GLY A 501 3.13 -1.04 -4.39
N ILE A 502 2.74 -2.17 -5.04
CA ILE A 502 1.31 -2.47 -5.26
C ILE A 502 0.76 -3.06 -3.96
N GLN A 503 0.41 -2.18 -3.05
CA GLN A 503 -0.20 -2.54 -1.78
C GLN A 503 -1.70 -2.38 -1.84
N PRO A 504 -2.46 -3.20 -1.08
CA PRO A 504 -3.84 -2.88 -0.79
C PRO A 504 -3.88 -1.47 -0.17
N ARG A 505 -4.54 -0.53 -0.83
CA ARG A 505 -4.92 0.70 -0.13
C ARG A 505 -5.86 0.27 0.99
N THR A 506 -5.37 0.28 2.22
CA THR A 506 -6.26 0.34 3.36
C THR A 506 -6.98 1.68 3.24
N TYR A 507 -8.27 1.62 2.92
CA TYR A 507 -9.13 2.79 2.96
C TYR A 507 -9.36 3.17 4.43
N ASP A 508 -8.35 3.72 5.07
CA ASP A 508 -8.59 4.54 6.24
C ASP A 508 -9.34 5.77 5.72
N ARG A 509 -10.66 5.70 5.79
CA ARG A 509 -11.48 6.90 5.64
C ARG A 509 -10.98 7.83 6.72
N PRO A 510 -10.35 8.96 6.40
CA PRO A 510 -9.95 9.91 7.42
C PRO A 510 -11.22 10.33 8.14
N GLN A 511 -11.47 9.73 9.29
CA GLN A 511 -12.52 10.20 10.17
C GLN A 511 -12.01 11.52 10.74
N VAL A 512 -12.66 12.61 10.35
CA VAL A 512 -12.37 13.90 10.96
C VAL A 512 -12.90 13.84 12.40
N ASN A 513 -12.06 13.36 13.30
CA ASN A 513 -12.33 13.36 14.73
C ASN A 513 -12.10 14.78 15.26
N LEU A 514 -13.12 15.61 15.13
CA LEU A 514 -13.11 16.94 15.75
C LEU A 514 -13.26 16.77 17.26
N THR A 515 -12.32 17.34 18.00
CA THR A 515 -12.51 17.50 19.44
C THR A 515 -13.73 18.38 19.73
N ASN A 516 -14.36 18.25 20.91
CA ASN A 516 -15.50 19.08 21.30
C ASN A 516 -15.22 20.60 21.14
N THR A 517 -13.99 21.03 21.38
CA THR A 517 -13.56 22.42 21.23
C THR A 517 -13.48 22.85 19.76
N GLN A 518 -12.96 21.98 18.89
CA GLN A 518 -12.89 22.23 17.45
C GLN A 518 -14.27 22.24 16.83
N MET A 519 -15.17 21.33 17.24
CA MET A 519 -16.56 21.29 16.75
C MET A 519 -17.32 22.56 17.15
N LYS A 520 -17.20 23.03 18.40
CA LYS A 520 -17.77 24.31 18.86
C LYS A 520 -17.17 25.50 18.11
N GLY A 521 -15.87 25.50 17.86
CA GLY A 521 -15.18 26.55 17.09
C GLY A 521 -15.66 26.61 15.65
N THR A 522 -15.78 25.49 14.96
CA THR A 522 -16.27 25.40 13.58
C THR A 522 -17.74 25.85 13.50
N PHE A 523 -18.57 25.42 14.45
CA PHE A 523 -19.97 25.85 14.56
C PHE A 523 -20.08 27.36 14.74
N PHE A 524 -19.35 27.95 15.69
CA PHE A 524 -19.35 29.39 15.94
C PHE A 524 -18.87 30.18 14.71
N LEU A 525 -17.81 29.73 14.06
CA LEU A 525 -17.27 30.39 12.87
C LEU A 525 -18.28 30.39 11.71
N SER A 526 -18.86 29.22 11.39
CA SER A 526 -19.72 29.06 10.21
C SER A 526 -21.11 29.62 10.39
N ILE A 527 -21.73 29.47 11.57
CA ILE A 527 -23.13 29.82 11.79
C ILE A 527 -23.31 31.21 12.40
N ILE A 528 -22.33 31.71 13.14
CA ILE A 528 -22.44 32.99 13.83
C ILE A 528 -21.54 34.05 13.21
N LEU A 529 -20.24 33.79 13.11
CA LEU A 529 -19.27 34.82 12.72
C LEU A 529 -19.39 35.23 11.25
N ILE A 530 -19.49 34.29 10.33
CA ILE A 530 -19.57 34.58 8.90
C ILE A 530 -20.88 35.31 8.55
N PRO A 531 -22.10 34.89 8.99
CA PRO A 531 -23.31 35.64 8.75
C PRO A 531 -23.32 37.01 9.43
N ALA A 532 -22.76 37.13 10.63
CA ALA A 532 -22.67 38.44 11.32
C ALA A 532 -21.76 39.41 10.55
N LEU A 533 -20.62 38.96 10.03
CA LEU A 533 -19.75 39.79 9.19
C LEU A 533 -20.48 40.23 7.90
N MET A 534 -21.20 39.33 7.25
CA MET A 534 -21.98 39.66 6.06
C MET A 534 -23.05 40.70 6.36
N ALA A 535 -23.74 40.58 7.51
CA ALA A 535 -24.75 41.56 7.95
C ALA A 535 -24.11 42.93 8.24
N ILE A 536 -22.95 42.96 8.91
CA ILE A 536 -22.23 44.22 9.21
C ILE A 536 -21.79 44.90 7.91
N ILE A 537 -21.23 44.14 6.96
CA ILE A 537 -20.83 44.67 5.64
C ILE A 537 -22.05 45.21 4.89
N GLY A 538 -23.17 44.47 4.91
CA GLY A 538 -24.41 44.91 4.30
C GLY A 538 -24.95 46.23 4.89
N ILE A 539 -24.93 46.37 6.21
CA ILE A 539 -25.32 47.60 6.92
C ILE A 539 -24.35 48.74 6.57
N ALA A 540 -23.05 48.51 6.54
CA ALA A 540 -22.03 49.51 6.22
C ALA A 540 -22.18 50.03 4.77
N VAL A 541 -22.41 49.13 3.80
CA VAL A 541 -22.67 49.49 2.41
C VAL A 541 -23.97 50.28 2.28
N TRP A 542 -25.02 49.85 2.98
CA TRP A 542 -26.31 50.59 3.00
C TRP A 542 -26.12 51.98 3.59
N TRP A 543 -25.37 52.14 4.67
CA TRP A 543 -25.13 53.44 5.31
C TRP A 543 -24.30 54.38 4.43
N ARG A 544 -23.34 53.84 3.65
CA ARG A 544 -22.51 54.62 2.72
C ARG A 544 -23.29 55.09 1.47
N GLN A 545 -24.38 54.42 1.12
CA GLN A 545 -25.20 54.75 -0.06
C GLN A 545 -26.37 55.70 0.28
N ARG A 546 -26.56 56.05 1.53
CA ARG A 546 -27.50 57.07 2.02
C ARG A 546 -26.81 58.44 2.15
#